data_b18b65c8396f693e755742a22c94ada7
#
_entry.id   b18b65c8396f693e755742a22c94ada7
#
_cell.length_a   1.000
_cell.length_b   1.000
_cell.length_c   1.000
_cell.angle_alpha   90.00
_cell.angle_beta   90.00
_cell.angle_gamma   90.00
#
_symmetry.space_group_name_H-M   'P 1'
#
loop_
_entity.id
_entity.type
_entity.pdbx_description
1 polymer ?
#
loop_
_entity_poly.entity_id
_entity_poly.type
_entity_poly.pdbx_seq_one_letter_code
_entity_poly.pdbx_strand_id
1 'polypeptide(L)'
;MLRIEASGILGQSKINSNKSHYTFSSFITLKNGDLLAVARRGNDKDSELEGLDFFISKDEGDHWSKPWEPFKDIYVDKKKGSLKLCYFTEISSSHLLASFLWIDRTSFPGKELFNAETEGCLPMRVLLSDSFDQGRTWSSLRSVEIPNEIGPPSLTNPIMKLPDGKLLMSI
;
A
#
# COMPACT_ATOMS: atom_id res chain seq x y z
N MET A 1 -3.94 -16.73 26.37
CA MET A 1 -2.71 -15.93 26.49
C MET A 1 -2.10 -15.88 25.09
N LEU A 2 -1.84 -14.70 24.53
CA LEU A 2 -1.11 -14.56 23.27
C LEU A 2 0.36 -14.90 23.49
N ARG A 3 0.95 -15.67 22.58
CA ARG A 3 2.35 -16.08 22.62
C ARG A 3 2.97 -15.85 21.24
N ILE A 4 4.16 -15.27 21.18
CA ILE A 4 4.96 -15.20 19.96
C ILE A 4 5.67 -16.54 19.81
N GLU A 5 5.37 -17.28 18.75
CA GLU A 5 5.97 -18.58 18.47
C GLU A 5 7.19 -18.47 17.55
N ALA A 6 7.18 -17.49 16.63
CA ALA A 6 8.29 -17.22 15.73
C ALA A 6 8.40 -15.73 15.42
N SER A 7 9.58 -15.29 15.02
CA SER A 7 9.85 -13.95 14.49
C SER A 7 10.90 -14.01 13.39
N GLY A 8 10.83 -13.07 12.44
CA GLY A 8 11.76 -13.03 11.32
C GLY A 8 11.83 -11.66 10.67
N ILE A 9 12.61 -11.54 9.62
CA ILE A 9 12.80 -10.31 8.84
C ILE A 9 12.18 -10.49 7.47
N LEU A 10 11.13 -9.72 7.17
CA LEU A 10 10.46 -9.68 5.87
C LEU A 10 11.38 -9.11 4.77
N GLY A 11 12.07 -8.03 5.07
CA GLY A 11 12.95 -7.34 4.13
C GLY A 11 13.93 -6.44 4.84
N GLN A 12 15.09 -6.24 4.23
CA GLN A 12 16.14 -5.38 4.75
C GLN A 12 16.57 -4.36 3.69
N SER A 13 16.53 -3.09 4.05
CA SER A 13 17.03 -2.01 3.19
C SER A 13 18.53 -1.83 3.34
N LYS A 14 19.16 -1.25 2.33
CA LYS A 14 20.59 -0.88 2.40
C LYS A 14 20.72 0.44 3.14
N ILE A 15 21.55 0.46 4.19
CA ILE A 15 22.01 1.66 4.87
C ILE A 15 22.65 2.60 3.83
N ASN A 16 22.36 3.90 3.92
CA ASN A 16 22.84 4.94 2.98
C ASN A 16 22.24 4.89 1.56
N SER A 17 21.11 4.21 1.37
CA SER A 17 20.34 4.32 0.13
C SER A 17 19.25 5.42 0.26
N ASN A 18 18.81 5.98 -0.87
CA ASN A 18 17.68 6.93 -0.92
C ASN A 18 16.35 6.31 -0.44
N LYS A 19 16.33 5.01 -0.16
CA LYS A 19 15.19 4.23 0.31
C LYS A 19 15.66 3.31 1.42
N SER A 20 16.12 3.90 2.53
CA SER A 20 16.78 3.18 3.64
C SER A 20 15.83 2.70 4.74
N HIS A 21 14.55 3.11 4.70
CA HIS A 21 13.58 2.79 5.75
C HIS A 21 12.37 2.05 5.19
N TYR A 22 11.96 0.99 5.90
CA TYR A 22 10.67 0.34 5.71
C TYR A 22 9.68 0.83 6.76
N THR A 23 8.46 1.17 6.32
CA THR A 23 7.35 1.62 7.17
C THR A 23 6.02 1.17 6.57
N PHE A 24 4.92 1.31 7.32
CA PHE A 24 3.56 1.04 6.85
C PHE A 24 3.41 -0.31 6.14
N SER A 25 3.85 -1.37 6.83
CA SER A 25 3.67 -2.74 6.33
C SER A 25 2.25 -3.23 6.55
N SER A 26 1.77 -4.03 5.61
CA SER A 26 0.55 -4.84 5.76
C SER A 26 0.74 -6.20 5.09
N PHE A 27 -0.08 -7.16 5.47
CA PHE A 27 -0.08 -8.48 4.85
C PHE A 27 -1.46 -9.12 4.88
N ILE A 28 -1.64 -10.15 4.06
CA ILE A 28 -2.82 -10.99 4.02
C ILE A 28 -2.40 -12.45 3.87
N THR A 29 -3.13 -13.35 4.53
CA THR A 29 -3.07 -14.78 4.25
C THR A 29 -4.09 -15.10 3.16
N LEU A 30 -3.63 -15.65 2.05
CA LEU A 30 -4.48 -16.05 0.94
C LEU A 30 -5.13 -17.41 1.23
N LYS A 31 -6.26 -17.71 0.59
CA LYS A 31 -6.97 -18.99 0.76
C LYS A 31 -6.15 -20.23 0.41
N ASN A 32 -5.13 -20.09 -0.43
CA ASN A 32 -4.21 -21.17 -0.75
C ASN A 32 -3.10 -21.37 0.30
N GLY A 33 -3.08 -20.57 1.37
CA GLY A 33 -2.08 -20.60 2.44
C GLY A 33 -0.87 -19.69 2.21
N ASP A 34 -0.66 -19.14 1.01
CA ASP A 34 0.43 -18.19 0.76
C ASP A 34 0.20 -16.90 1.55
N LEU A 35 1.29 -16.24 1.95
CA LEU A 35 1.25 -14.91 2.53
C LEU A 35 1.68 -13.88 1.47
N LEU A 36 0.90 -12.83 1.30
CA LEU A 36 1.27 -11.66 0.50
C LEU A 36 1.47 -10.49 1.44
N ALA A 37 2.64 -9.88 1.40
CA ALA A 37 2.98 -8.72 2.23
C ALA A 37 3.40 -7.54 1.37
N VAL A 38 3.24 -6.34 1.90
CA VAL A 38 3.73 -5.10 1.31
C VAL A 38 4.34 -4.24 2.42
N ALA A 39 5.40 -3.52 2.09
CA ALA A 39 5.97 -2.51 2.97
C ALA A 39 6.40 -1.29 2.14
N ARG A 40 6.11 -0.10 2.64
CA ARG A 40 6.60 1.13 2.03
C ARG A 40 8.09 1.28 2.29
N ARG A 41 8.85 1.56 1.25
CA ARG A 41 10.27 1.87 1.33
C ARG A 41 10.53 3.32 0.91
N GLY A 42 11.19 4.08 1.78
CA GLY A 42 11.54 5.49 1.57
C GLY A 42 12.82 5.87 2.29
N ASN A 43 13.20 7.16 2.28
CA ASN A 43 14.36 7.66 3.03
C ASN A 43 14.03 7.93 4.50
N ASP A 44 12.75 8.14 4.84
CA ASP A 44 12.21 8.32 6.19
C ASP A 44 10.72 7.99 6.22
N LYS A 45 10.00 8.42 7.28
CA LYS A 45 8.56 8.21 7.46
C LYS A 45 7.71 8.96 6.44
N ASP A 46 8.17 10.11 5.94
CA ASP A 46 7.50 10.90 4.91
C ASP A 46 8.46 11.27 3.79
N SER A 47 8.59 10.38 2.83
CA SER A 47 9.54 10.47 1.73
C SER A 47 8.84 10.78 0.41
N GLU A 48 9.33 11.74 -0.35
CA GLU A 48 8.89 11.96 -1.73
C GLU A 48 9.29 10.81 -2.68
N LEU A 49 10.43 10.16 -2.37
CA LEU A 49 10.99 9.05 -3.15
C LEU A 49 10.55 7.69 -2.60
N GLU A 50 9.30 7.60 -2.16
CA GLU A 50 8.76 6.36 -1.63
C GLU A 50 8.24 5.43 -2.73
N GLY A 51 8.21 4.13 -2.41
CA GLY A 51 7.62 3.08 -3.24
C GLY A 51 7.17 1.92 -2.37
N LEU A 52 6.41 1.01 -2.94
CA LEU A 52 5.89 -0.15 -2.25
C LEU A 52 6.60 -1.41 -2.72
N ASP A 53 7.33 -2.06 -1.83
CA ASP A 53 7.91 -3.37 -2.04
C ASP A 53 6.93 -4.45 -1.61
N PHE A 54 6.67 -5.39 -2.50
CA PHE A 54 5.81 -6.55 -2.28
C PHE A 54 6.67 -7.79 -2.01
N PHE A 55 6.11 -8.74 -1.25
CA PHE A 55 6.78 -9.98 -0.85
C PHE A 55 5.76 -11.12 -0.82
N ILE A 56 6.16 -12.32 -1.21
CA ILE A 56 5.35 -13.54 -1.08
C ILE A 56 6.12 -14.57 -0.26
N SER A 57 5.42 -15.22 0.66
CA SER A 57 5.85 -16.45 1.32
C SER A 57 4.90 -17.59 0.98
N LYS A 58 5.45 -18.80 0.81
CA LYS A 58 4.71 -20.04 0.52
C LYS A 58 4.84 -21.07 1.64
N ASP A 59 5.43 -20.70 2.74
CA ASP A 59 5.80 -21.54 3.86
C ASP A 59 5.55 -20.82 5.21
N GLU A 60 4.35 -20.22 5.31
CA GLU A 60 3.84 -19.61 6.54
C GLU A 60 4.72 -18.46 7.08
N GLY A 61 5.60 -17.89 6.25
CA GLY A 61 6.47 -16.77 6.61
C GLY A 61 7.89 -17.18 6.94
N ASP A 62 8.26 -18.45 6.85
CA ASP A 62 9.62 -18.92 7.10
C ASP A 62 10.60 -18.36 6.06
N HIS A 63 10.20 -18.30 4.79
CA HIS A 63 10.97 -17.67 3.73
C HIS A 63 10.12 -16.72 2.90
N TRP A 64 10.72 -15.59 2.52
CA TRP A 64 10.10 -14.56 1.71
C TRP A 64 10.81 -14.40 0.37
N SER A 65 10.05 -14.11 -0.67
CA SER A 65 10.62 -13.76 -1.97
C SER A 65 11.52 -12.53 -1.88
N LYS A 66 12.36 -12.32 -2.90
CA LYS A 66 12.99 -11.00 -3.09
C LYS A 66 11.89 -9.95 -3.28
N PRO A 67 12.07 -8.72 -2.74
CA PRO A 67 11.12 -7.65 -2.95
C PRO A 67 10.98 -7.30 -4.43
N TRP A 68 9.75 -6.99 -4.85
CA TRP A 68 9.49 -6.38 -6.17
C TRP A 68 8.54 -5.20 -6.01
N GLU A 69 8.63 -4.23 -6.91
CA GLU A 69 7.84 -3.00 -6.93
C GLU A 69 6.95 -3.02 -8.18
N PRO A 70 5.68 -3.47 -8.09
CA PRO A 70 4.79 -3.60 -9.24
C PRO A 70 4.33 -2.26 -9.81
N PHE A 71 4.36 -1.20 -9.01
CA PHE A 71 3.89 0.12 -9.39
C PHE A 71 5.02 1.14 -9.33
N LYS A 72 5.38 1.69 -10.48
CA LYS A 72 6.42 2.72 -10.62
C LYS A 72 5.88 3.89 -11.41
N ASP A 73 6.42 5.08 -11.15
CA ASP A 73 6.07 6.31 -11.87
C ASP A 73 4.56 6.54 -11.97
N ILE A 74 3.90 6.60 -10.81
CA ILE A 74 2.44 6.68 -10.69
C ILE A 74 1.96 8.09 -11.02
N TYR A 75 1.03 8.16 -11.96
CA TYR A 75 0.38 9.41 -12.36
C TYR A 75 -1.13 9.32 -12.15
N VAL A 76 -1.69 10.38 -11.55
CA VAL A 76 -3.14 10.62 -11.45
C VAL A 76 -3.39 12.02 -12.01
N ASP A 77 -4.31 12.16 -12.98
CA ASP A 77 -4.62 13.43 -13.63
C ASP A 77 -3.38 14.16 -14.15
N LYS A 78 -2.44 13.43 -14.76
CA LYS A 78 -1.14 13.92 -15.27
C LYS A 78 -0.15 14.40 -14.20
N LYS A 79 -0.47 14.27 -12.93
CA LYS A 79 0.41 14.62 -11.81
C LYS A 79 1.15 13.40 -11.32
N LYS A 80 2.46 13.49 -11.17
CA LYS A 80 3.26 12.44 -10.56
C LYS A 80 3.03 12.43 -9.05
N GLY A 81 2.91 11.24 -8.47
CA GLY A 81 2.77 11.07 -7.04
C GLY A 81 3.45 9.82 -6.54
N SER A 82 3.33 9.57 -5.25
CA SER A 82 3.87 8.40 -4.56
C SER A 82 2.77 7.60 -3.89
N LEU A 83 3.00 6.29 -3.69
CA LEU A 83 2.13 5.41 -2.92
C LEU A 83 2.63 5.33 -1.48
N LYS A 84 1.81 5.79 -0.53
CA LYS A 84 2.14 5.84 0.90
C LYS A 84 1.93 4.51 1.59
N LEU A 85 0.87 3.79 1.24
CA LEU A 85 0.49 2.53 1.84
C LEU A 85 -0.36 1.68 0.90
N CYS A 86 -0.51 0.41 1.24
CA CYS A 86 -1.35 -0.54 0.51
C CYS A 86 -1.99 -1.51 1.49
N TYR A 87 -3.25 -1.85 1.25
CA TYR A 87 -3.96 -2.93 1.92
C TYR A 87 -4.56 -3.88 0.90
N PHE A 88 -4.64 -5.16 1.28
CA PHE A 88 -5.18 -6.21 0.43
C PHE A 88 -6.52 -6.71 0.95
N THR A 89 -7.40 -7.07 0.02
CA THR A 89 -8.69 -7.73 0.31
C THR A 89 -8.86 -8.89 -0.67
N GLU A 90 -9.02 -10.10 -0.16
CA GLU A 90 -9.33 -11.26 -1.00
C GLU A 90 -10.83 -11.29 -1.32
N ILE A 91 -11.17 -10.97 -2.55
CA ILE A 91 -12.55 -10.97 -3.06
C ILE A 91 -13.01 -12.39 -3.34
N SER A 92 -12.14 -13.21 -3.91
CA SER A 92 -12.33 -14.66 -4.12
C SER A 92 -10.97 -15.35 -4.16
N SER A 93 -10.92 -16.66 -4.23
CA SER A 93 -9.68 -17.44 -4.35
C SER A 93 -8.82 -17.08 -5.58
N SER A 94 -9.40 -16.43 -6.58
CA SER A 94 -8.72 -15.99 -7.80
C SER A 94 -8.73 -14.48 -8.00
N HIS A 95 -9.21 -13.68 -7.01
CA HIS A 95 -9.33 -12.24 -7.17
C HIS A 95 -8.92 -11.52 -5.89
N LEU A 96 -7.83 -10.78 -5.97
CA LEU A 96 -7.39 -9.85 -4.94
C LEU A 96 -7.69 -8.41 -5.38
N LEU A 97 -8.12 -7.59 -4.44
CA LEU A 97 -8.22 -6.16 -4.57
C LEU A 97 -7.15 -5.52 -3.67
N ALA A 98 -6.35 -4.63 -4.22
CA ALA A 98 -5.43 -3.78 -3.46
C ALA A 98 -5.95 -2.36 -3.44
N SER A 99 -5.92 -1.73 -2.27
CA SER A 99 -6.24 -0.31 -2.06
C SER A 99 -4.99 0.44 -1.63
N PHE A 100 -4.77 1.61 -2.21
CA PHE A 100 -3.58 2.42 -2.02
C PHE A 100 -3.95 3.84 -1.65
N LEU A 101 -3.11 4.48 -0.83
CA LEU A 101 -3.13 5.92 -0.65
C LEU A 101 -2.04 6.53 -1.54
N TRP A 102 -2.46 7.30 -2.54
CA TRP A 102 -1.59 8.08 -3.42
C TRP A 102 -1.52 9.53 -2.95
N ILE A 103 -0.34 10.13 -3.04
CA ILE A 103 -0.06 11.51 -2.64
C ILE A 103 0.45 12.29 -3.84
N ASP A 104 -0.14 13.45 -4.12
CA ASP A 104 0.33 14.39 -5.15
C ASP A 104 1.70 14.98 -4.74
N ARG A 105 2.75 14.63 -5.48
CA ARG A 105 4.11 15.16 -5.28
C ARG A 105 4.49 16.21 -6.35
N THR A 106 3.57 16.57 -7.24
CA THR A 106 3.80 17.52 -8.32
C THR A 106 3.35 18.94 -7.97
N SER A 107 2.17 19.06 -7.34
CA SER A 107 1.57 20.38 -7.07
C SER A 107 2.31 21.18 -6.00
N PHE A 108 3.00 20.48 -5.09
CA PHE A 108 3.71 21.11 -3.96
C PHE A 108 5.09 20.46 -3.77
N PRO A 109 6.03 20.69 -4.70
CA PRO A 109 7.35 20.06 -4.65
C PRO A 109 8.12 20.46 -3.38
N GLY A 110 8.80 19.49 -2.77
CA GLY A 110 9.59 19.68 -1.55
C GLY A 110 8.77 19.91 -0.29
N LYS A 111 7.44 19.77 -0.34
CA LYS A 111 6.59 19.91 0.86
C LYS A 111 6.39 18.56 1.55
N GLU A 112 6.43 18.61 2.86
CA GLU A 112 6.04 17.47 3.72
C GLU A 112 4.57 17.13 3.52
N LEU A 113 4.19 15.88 3.84
CA LEU A 113 2.81 15.42 3.72
C LEU A 113 1.86 16.25 4.59
N PHE A 114 2.28 16.54 5.81
CA PHE A 114 1.51 17.34 6.76
C PHE A 114 2.19 18.69 7.00
N ASN A 115 1.40 19.75 6.98
CA ASN A 115 1.85 21.07 7.40
C ASN A 115 1.75 21.18 8.93
N ALA A 116 2.89 21.38 9.60
CA ALA A 116 2.96 21.46 11.07
C ALA A 116 2.19 22.65 11.68
N GLU A 117 1.97 23.73 10.92
CA GLU A 117 1.29 24.94 11.39
C GLU A 117 -0.23 24.87 11.19
N THR A 118 -0.68 24.32 10.07
CA THR A 118 -2.10 24.31 9.70
C THR A 118 -2.77 22.95 9.85
N GLU A 119 -2.01 21.90 10.16
CA GLU A 119 -2.44 20.50 10.17
C GLU A 119 -3.02 20.01 8.83
N GLY A 120 -2.92 20.83 7.77
CA GLY A 120 -3.31 20.47 6.42
C GLY A 120 -2.39 19.39 5.84
N CYS A 121 -2.87 18.70 4.82
CA CYS A 121 -2.08 17.68 4.12
C CYS A 121 -2.04 17.93 2.60
N LEU A 122 -1.06 17.32 1.94
CA LEU A 122 -0.99 17.30 0.48
C LEU A 122 -2.25 16.62 -0.10
N PRO A 123 -2.65 16.96 -1.33
CA PRO A 123 -3.76 16.27 -2.00
C PRO A 123 -3.50 14.77 -2.10
N MET A 124 -4.50 13.98 -1.69
CA MET A 124 -4.44 12.53 -1.68
C MET A 124 -5.59 11.93 -2.50
N ARG A 125 -5.37 10.70 -2.98
CA ARG A 125 -6.39 9.88 -3.67
C ARG A 125 -6.32 8.45 -3.17
N VAL A 126 -7.46 7.81 -3.08
CA VAL A 126 -7.53 6.35 -2.95
C VAL A 126 -7.50 5.74 -4.34
N LEU A 127 -6.56 4.83 -4.57
CA LEU A 127 -6.45 4.08 -5.81
C LEU A 127 -6.71 2.60 -5.55
N LEU A 128 -7.25 1.91 -6.55
CA LEU A 128 -7.50 0.48 -6.53
C LEU A 128 -6.78 -0.21 -7.68
N SER A 129 -6.40 -1.46 -7.45
CA SER A 129 -5.89 -2.37 -8.48
C SER A 129 -6.34 -3.79 -8.18
N ASP A 130 -6.54 -4.58 -9.22
CA ASP A 130 -6.96 -5.96 -9.14
C ASP A 130 -5.82 -6.90 -9.55
N SER A 131 -5.73 -8.04 -8.88
CA SER A 131 -4.88 -9.16 -9.27
C SER A 131 -5.71 -10.43 -9.38
N PHE A 132 -5.45 -11.22 -10.43
CA PHE A 132 -6.13 -12.50 -10.69
C PHE A 132 -5.16 -13.69 -10.66
N ASP A 133 -3.94 -13.47 -10.18
CA ASP A 133 -2.87 -14.46 -10.08
C ASP A 133 -2.19 -14.47 -8.71
N GLN A 134 -2.99 -14.22 -7.66
CA GLN A 134 -2.54 -14.23 -6.26
C GLN A 134 -1.48 -13.15 -5.96
N GLY A 135 -1.64 -11.97 -6.55
CA GLY A 135 -0.80 -10.81 -6.28
C GLY A 135 0.50 -10.74 -7.05
N ARG A 136 0.73 -11.61 -8.06
CA ARG A 136 1.94 -11.58 -8.88
C ARG A 136 1.92 -10.47 -9.91
N THR A 137 0.77 -10.27 -10.56
CA THR A 137 0.54 -9.15 -11.48
C THR A 137 -0.70 -8.36 -11.08
N TRP A 138 -0.75 -7.11 -11.49
CA TRP A 138 -1.76 -6.15 -11.07
C TRP A 138 -2.29 -5.36 -12.28
N SER A 139 -3.57 -5.04 -12.26
CA SER A 139 -4.19 -4.16 -13.24
C SER A 139 -3.65 -2.73 -13.10
N SER A 140 -3.94 -1.88 -14.09
CA SER A 140 -3.72 -0.44 -13.96
C SER A 140 -4.46 0.13 -12.76
N LEU A 141 -3.84 1.10 -12.09
CA LEU A 141 -4.43 1.81 -10.97
C LEU A 141 -5.65 2.63 -11.44
N ARG A 142 -6.72 2.61 -10.66
CA ARG A 142 -7.93 3.42 -10.88
C ARG A 142 -8.29 4.21 -9.64
N SER A 143 -8.65 5.47 -9.80
CA SER A 143 -9.10 6.32 -8.69
C SER A 143 -10.48 5.92 -8.20
N VAL A 144 -10.68 6.05 -6.89
CA VAL A 144 -12.01 6.03 -6.28
C VAL A 144 -12.57 7.46 -6.31
N GLU A 145 -13.78 7.61 -6.83
CA GLU A 145 -14.51 8.87 -6.78
C GLU A 145 -14.98 9.11 -5.33
N ILE A 146 -14.47 10.18 -4.71
CA ILE A 146 -14.83 10.59 -3.35
C ILE A 146 -15.43 11.98 -3.44
N PRO A 147 -16.62 12.22 -2.84
CA PRO A 147 -17.24 13.54 -2.85
C PRO A 147 -16.32 14.60 -2.23
N ASN A 148 -16.25 15.77 -2.86
CA ASN A 148 -15.34 16.85 -2.44
C ASN A 148 -15.61 17.34 -1.01
N GLU A 149 -16.85 17.20 -0.54
CA GLU A 149 -17.28 17.60 0.79
C GLU A 149 -16.60 16.81 1.92
N ILE A 150 -16.10 15.61 1.62
CA ILE A 150 -15.37 14.75 2.56
C ILE A 150 -13.95 15.27 2.79
N GLY A 151 -13.38 15.97 1.80
CA GLY A 151 -12.01 16.44 1.84
C GLY A 151 -11.00 15.35 1.43
N PRO A 152 -9.70 15.55 1.74
CA PRO A 152 -8.66 14.57 1.41
C PRO A 152 -8.89 13.25 2.14
N PRO A 153 -9.01 12.12 1.41
CA PRO A 153 -9.24 10.83 2.04
C PRO A 153 -8.00 10.33 2.79
N SER A 154 -8.21 9.61 3.88
CA SER A 154 -7.17 8.85 4.56
C SER A 154 -7.55 7.37 4.54
N LEU A 155 -6.67 6.52 4.02
CA LEU A 155 -6.88 5.08 4.00
C LEU A 155 -6.12 4.44 5.17
N THR A 156 -6.83 3.88 6.14
CA THR A 156 -6.23 3.32 7.37
C THR A 156 -6.47 1.83 7.56
N ASN A 157 -7.37 1.25 6.77
CA ASN A 157 -7.80 -0.14 6.88
C ASN A 157 -7.98 -0.78 5.50
N PRO A 158 -7.88 -2.11 5.39
CA PRO A 158 -8.28 -2.82 4.18
C PRO A 158 -9.77 -2.64 3.91
N ILE A 159 -10.15 -2.72 2.65
CA ILE A 159 -11.56 -2.80 2.25
C ILE A 159 -12.14 -4.10 2.80
N MET A 160 -13.29 -4.02 3.43
CA MET A 160 -14.01 -5.18 3.96
C MET A 160 -15.01 -5.70 2.93
N LYS A 161 -14.99 -7.00 2.66
CA LYS A 161 -16.04 -7.66 1.89
C LYS A 161 -17.15 -8.11 2.84
N LEU A 162 -18.37 -7.65 2.59
CA LEU A 162 -19.56 -8.02 3.35
C LEU A 162 -20.13 -9.36 2.87
N PRO A 163 -20.96 -10.05 3.69
CA PRO A 163 -21.56 -11.35 3.32
C PRO A 163 -22.42 -11.29 2.06
N ASP A 164 -23.05 -10.15 1.76
CA ASP A 164 -23.84 -9.92 0.54
C ASP A 164 -22.98 -9.58 -0.71
N GLY A 165 -21.65 -9.62 -0.56
CA GLY A 165 -20.70 -9.33 -1.62
C GLY A 165 -20.35 -7.86 -1.81
N LYS A 166 -21.01 -6.94 -1.11
CA LYS A 166 -20.65 -5.51 -1.14
C LYS A 166 -19.30 -5.28 -0.50
N LEU A 167 -18.65 -4.18 -0.88
CA LEU A 167 -17.39 -3.73 -0.33
C LEU A 167 -17.62 -2.49 0.52
N LEU A 168 -17.06 -2.49 1.72
CA LEU A 168 -17.08 -1.36 2.66
C LEU A 168 -15.65 -0.84 2.80
N MET A 169 -15.48 0.47 2.59
CA MET A 169 -14.21 1.16 2.79
C MET A 169 -14.39 2.28 3.80
N SER A 170 -13.48 2.38 4.75
CA SER A 170 -13.35 3.53 5.66
C SER A 170 -12.33 4.52 5.08
N ILE A 171 -12.70 5.79 5.01
CA ILE A 171 -11.87 6.88 4.49
C ILE A 171 -11.95 8.09 5.42
#